data_e2e05d2e834105fff93574fc33893edc
#
_entry.id   e2e05d2e834105fff93574fc33893edc
#
_cell.length_a   1.000
_cell.length_b   1.000
_cell.length_c   1.000
_cell.angle_alpha   90.00
_cell.angle_beta   90.00
_cell.angle_gamma   90.00
#
_symmetry.space_group_name_H-M   'P 1'
#
loop_
_entity.id
_entity.type
_entity.pdbx_description
1 polymer ?
#
loop_
_entity_poly.entity_id
_entity_poly.type
_entity_poly.pdbx_seq_one_letter_code
_entity_poly.pdbx_strand_id
1 'polypeptide(L)'
;MIRSFYRLFSGKQFRKTDEIEIAVGYVSKAALKELEALVDKFEIKRICLTVGMYYHEGMPEGTYNVAMALNENWVKKEIGEVRLVRTFKYHGKVYIFYKEGVPFAGIIGSHNLGAIKLEASNRRQYELSAVTEDVDE
;
A
#
# COMPACT_ATOMS: atom_id res chain seq x y z
N MET A 1 -3.86 -16.25 -8.15
CA MET A 1 -4.35 -15.11 -7.33
C MET A 1 -3.23 -14.34 -6.66
N ILE A 2 -2.37 -14.98 -5.89
CA ILE A 2 -1.19 -14.32 -5.27
C ILE A 2 -0.26 -13.73 -6.33
N ARG A 3 -0.09 -14.40 -7.45
CA ARG A 3 0.71 -13.90 -8.59
C ARG A 3 0.10 -12.66 -9.24
N SER A 4 -1.21 -12.52 -9.25
CA SER A 4 -1.85 -11.32 -9.81
C SER A 4 -1.73 -10.12 -8.89
N PHE A 5 -1.81 -10.32 -7.57
CA PHE A 5 -1.57 -9.27 -6.59
C PHE A 5 -0.13 -8.72 -6.72
N TYR A 6 0.86 -9.60 -6.72
CA TYR A 6 2.25 -9.23 -6.89
C TYR A 6 2.50 -8.55 -8.24
N ARG A 7 1.88 -9.03 -9.32
CA ARG A 7 1.98 -8.37 -10.64
C ARG A 7 1.36 -6.99 -10.66
N LEU A 8 0.22 -6.80 -10.01
CA LEU A 8 -0.43 -5.50 -9.88
C LEU A 8 0.45 -4.54 -9.10
N PHE A 9 0.99 -5.00 -7.99
CA PHE A 9 1.84 -4.20 -7.13
C PHE A 9 3.25 -3.98 -7.70
N SER A 10 3.82 -4.95 -8.41
CA SER A 10 5.21 -4.91 -8.87
C SER A 10 5.43 -4.24 -10.23
N GLY A 11 4.41 -3.99 -11.02
CA GLY A 11 4.72 -3.42 -12.31
C GLY A 11 3.61 -2.91 -13.18
N LYS A 12 2.61 -3.73 -13.51
CA LYS A 12 1.68 -3.38 -14.58
C LYS A 12 0.79 -2.18 -14.24
N GLN A 13 0.29 -2.13 -13.01
CA GLN A 13 -0.61 -1.05 -12.58
C GLN A 13 0.15 0.22 -12.23
N PHE A 14 1.33 0.11 -11.61
CA PHE A 14 2.18 1.25 -11.31
C PHE A 14 2.60 2.03 -12.55
N ARG A 15 2.80 1.36 -13.69
CA ARG A 15 3.16 2.03 -14.95
C ARG A 15 2.09 2.97 -15.48
N LYS A 16 0.83 2.68 -15.16
CA LYS A 16 -0.32 3.45 -15.63
C LYS A 16 -0.80 4.48 -14.62
N THR A 17 -0.40 4.33 -13.35
CA THR A 17 -0.93 5.11 -12.26
C THR A 17 -0.10 6.36 -11.98
N ASP A 18 -0.75 7.43 -11.60
CA ASP A 18 -0.12 8.65 -11.09
C ASP A 18 -0.49 8.94 -9.64
N GLU A 19 -1.54 8.32 -9.11
CA GLU A 19 -1.99 8.46 -7.73
C GLU A 19 -2.41 7.12 -7.15
N ILE A 20 -2.02 6.87 -5.89
CA ILE A 20 -2.34 5.64 -5.17
C ILE A 20 -2.90 5.98 -3.79
N GLU A 21 -4.01 5.35 -3.45
CA GLU A 21 -4.53 5.32 -2.08
C GLU A 21 -4.42 3.91 -1.53
N ILE A 22 -3.83 3.78 -0.36
CA ILE A 22 -3.67 2.51 0.36
C ILE A 22 -4.25 2.67 1.75
N ALA A 23 -5.17 1.79 2.11
CA ALA A 23 -5.70 1.70 3.47
C ALA A 23 -5.59 0.24 3.94
N VAL A 24 -4.74 0.00 4.94
CA VAL A 24 -4.44 -1.34 5.45
C VAL A 24 -4.42 -1.35 6.99
N GLY A 25 -4.55 -2.54 7.58
CA GLY A 25 -4.44 -2.68 9.03
C GLY A 25 -3.00 -2.60 9.51
N TYR A 26 -2.13 -3.37 8.90
CA TYR A 26 -0.72 -3.50 9.28
C TYR A 26 0.23 -3.26 8.12
N VAL A 27 1.45 -2.85 8.46
CA VAL A 27 2.56 -2.71 7.51
C VAL A 27 3.83 -3.34 8.08
N SER A 28 4.70 -3.82 7.22
CA SER A 28 6.04 -4.25 7.60
C SER A 28 7.08 -3.21 7.17
N LYS A 29 8.19 -3.17 7.90
CA LYS A 29 9.34 -2.32 7.56
C LYS A 29 9.84 -2.56 6.14
N ALA A 30 9.98 -3.83 5.75
CA ALA A 30 10.44 -4.20 4.41
C ALA A 30 9.46 -3.74 3.32
N ALA A 31 8.14 -3.90 3.55
CA ALA A 31 7.13 -3.48 2.61
C ALA A 31 7.05 -1.95 2.45
N LEU A 32 7.24 -1.20 3.52
CA LEU A 32 7.32 0.26 3.45
C LEU A 32 8.49 0.74 2.59
N LYS A 33 9.66 0.13 2.76
CA LYS A 33 10.85 0.43 1.94
C LYS A 33 10.65 0.08 0.47
N GLU A 34 10.02 -1.04 0.19
CA GLU A 34 9.70 -1.46 -1.17
C GLU A 34 8.67 -0.54 -1.82
N LEU A 35 7.65 -0.13 -1.08
CA LEU A 35 6.68 0.86 -1.55
C LEU A 35 7.35 2.20 -1.90
N GLU A 36 8.26 2.68 -1.07
CA GLU A 36 9.04 3.89 -1.36
C GLU A 36 9.81 3.75 -2.67
N ALA A 37 10.48 2.63 -2.86
CA ALA A 37 11.24 2.36 -4.08
C ALA A 37 10.33 2.32 -5.33
N LEU A 38 9.12 1.75 -5.22
CA LEU A 38 8.15 1.73 -6.31
C LEU A 38 7.59 3.12 -6.64
N VAL A 39 7.29 3.90 -5.62
CA VAL A 39 6.82 5.29 -5.77
C VAL A 39 7.87 6.12 -6.50
N ASP A 40 9.13 5.98 -6.12
CA ASP A 40 10.24 6.70 -6.78
C ASP A 40 10.47 6.19 -8.22
N LYS A 41 10.50 4.88 -8.41
CA LYS A 41 10.74 4.26 -9.72
C LYS A 41 9.71 4.66 -10.77
N PHE A 42 8.45 4.68 -10.40
CA PHE A 42 7.34 5.00 -11.31
C PHE A 42 6.91 6.46 -11.24
N GLU A 43 7.64 7.28 -10.52
CA GLU A 43 7.40 8.73 -10.41
C GLU A 43 5.95 9.05 -10.02
N ILE A 44 5.43 8.34 -9.02
CA ILE A 44 4.07 8.53 -8.53
C ILE A 44 3.91 9.96 -8.02
N LYS A 45 2.90 10.65 -8.49
CA LYS A 45 2.67 12.07 -8.17
C LYS A 45 1.94 12.28 -6.86
N ARG A 46 1.09 11.33 -6.47
CA ARG A 46 0.31 11.40 -5.23
C ARG A 46 0.16 10.04 -4.60
N ILE A 47 0.41 9.98 -3.29
CA ILE A 47 0.22 8.76 -2.51
C ILE A 47 -0.31 9.09 -1.12
N CYS A 48 -1.29 8.32 -0.66
CA CYS A 48 -1.75 8.34 0.71
C CYS A 48 -1.75 6.91 1.25
N LEU A 49 -1.02 6.69 2.34
CA LEU A 49 -0.99 5.42 3.06
C LEU A 49 -1.65 5.60 4.43
N THR A 50 -2.75 4.91 4.65
CA THR A 50 -3.45 4.87 5.93
C THR A 50 -3.24 3.51 6.61
N VAL A 51 -2.78 3.52 7.86
CA VAL A 51 -2.53 2.31 8.65
C VAL A 51 -3.39 2.34 9.91
N GLY A 52 -4.19 1.31 10.14
CA GLY A 52 -5.33 1.36 11.05
C GLY A 52 -5.28 0.52 12.31
N MET A 53 -4.33 -0.40 12.48
CA MET A 53 -4.38 -1.38 13.57
C MET A 53 -3.43 -1.12 14.74
N TYR A 54 -2.61 -0.09 14.68
CA TYR A 54 -1.61 0.17 15.72
C TYR A 54 -2.08 1.07 16.86
N TYR A 55 -3.36 1.40 16.89
CA TYR A 55 -3.94 2.33 17.87
C TYR A 55 -3.73 1.89 19.33
N HIS A 56 -4.00 0.63 19.65
CA HIS A 56 -3.86 0.09 21.01
C HIS A 56 -2.53 -0.61 21.28
N GLU A 57 -2.01 -1.28 20.29
CA GLU A 57 -0.83 -2.13 20.42
C GLU A 57 0.47 -1.36 20.26
N GLY A 58 0.40 -0.17 19.67
CA GLY A 58 1.58 0.56 19.25
C GLY A 58 2.26 -0.07 18.03
N MET A 59 3.00 0.74 17.32
CA MET A 59 3.79 0.27 16.17
C MET A 59 5.20 -0.10 16.68
N PRO A 60 5.77 -1.23 16.24
CA PRO A 60 7.16 -1.55 16.53
C PRO A 60 8.09 -0.40 16.14
N GLU A 61 9.08 -0.09 16.99
CA GLU A 61 9.95 1.08 16.83
C GLU A 61 10.62 1.15 15.45
N GLY A 62 11.17 0.04 14.97
CA GLY A 62 11.81 0.00 13.66
C GLY A 62 10.84 0.28 12.51
N THR A 63 9.62 -0.23 12.57
CA THR A 63 8.57 0.05 11.60
C THR A 63 8.11 1.50 11.68
N TYR A 64 7.93 2.02 12.89
CA TYR A 64 7.57 3.41 13.12
C TYR A 64 8.60 4.38 12.53
N ASN A 65 9.89 4.13 12.78
CA ASN A 65 10.97 4.97 12.27
C ASN A 65 10.98 5.00 10.73
N VAL A 66 10.76 3.86 10.08
CA VAL A 66 10.66 3.79 8.61
C VAL A 66 9.41 4.53 8.12
N ALA A 67 8.28 4.35 8.79
CA ALA A 67 7.04 5.05 8.42
C ALA A 67 7.16 6.56 8.55
N MET A 68 7.81 7.04 9.62
CA MET A 68 8.04 8.48 9.83
C MET A 68 8.99 9.05 8.79
N ALA A 69 10.09 8.36 8.47
CA ALA A 69 11.03 8.79 7.44
C ALA A 69 10.35 8.85 6.05
N LEU A 70 9.51 7.88 5.77
CA LEU A 70 8.71 7.83 4.55
C LEU A 70 7.72 9.01 4.47
N ASN A 71 7.01 9.28 5.56
CA ASN A 71 6.11 10.42 5.65
C ASN A 71 6.84 11.75 5.42
N GLU A 72 7.96 11.96 6.10
CA GLU A 72 8.77 13.17 5.94
C GLU A 72 9.23 13.36 4.48
N ASN A 73 9.68 12.29 3.83
CA ASN A 73 10.10 12.30 2.45
C ASN A 73 8.95 12.67 1.50
N TRP A 74 7.80 12.06 1.67
CA TRP A 74 6.64 12.32 0.83
C TRP A 74 6.04 13.71 1.05
N VAL A 75 5.98 14.17 2.30
CA VAL A 75 5.54 15.53 2.61
C VAL A 75 6.50 16.57 2.04
N LYS A 76 7.81 16.35 2.18
CA LYS A 76 8.83 17.23 1.61
C LYS A 76 8.76 17.33 0.09
N LYS A 77 8.49 16.21 -0.57
CA LYS A 77 8.30 16.17 -2.04
C LYS A 77 6.92 16.64 -2.47
N GLU A 78 6.03 16.93 -1.53
CA GLU A 78 4.64 17.32 -1.81
C GLU A 78 3.85 16.27 -2.61
N ILE A 79 4.16 14.99 -2.42
CA ILE A 79 3.49 13.90 -3.12
C ILE A 79 2.52 13.10 -2.25
N GLY A 80 2.59 13.24 -0.93
CA GLY A 80 1.68 12.49 -0.07
C GLY A 80 2.06 12.44 1.40
N GLU A 81 1.47 11.48 2.08
CA GLU A 81 1.63 11.32 3.53
C GLU A 81 1.33 9.90 3.98
N VAL A 82 1.79 9.57 5.18
CA VAL A 82 1.40 8.37 5.92
C VAL A 82 0.48 8.80 7.06
N ARG A 83 -0.69 8.18 7.15
CA ARG A 83 -1.67 8.43 8.20
C ARG A 83 -1.81 7.24 9.14
N LEU A 84 -1.80 7.50 10.43
CA LEU A 84 -2.11 6.51 11.45
C LEU A 84 -3.51 6.79 12.00
N VAL A 85 -4.40 5.81 11.96
CA VAL A 85 -5.74 5.93 12.55
C VAL A 85 -5.61 5.82 14.07
N ARG A 86 -6.12 6.82 14.80
CA ARG A 86 -6.01 6.91 16.28
C ARG A 86 -7.33 6.76 17.01
N THR A 87 -8.44 6.79 16.31
CA THR A 87 -9.77 6.85 16.94
C THR A 87 -10.54 5.54 16.91
N PHE A 88 -10.16 4.63 16.03
CA PHE A 88 -10.79 3.33 15.91
C PHE A 88 -9.83 2.35 15.27
N LYS A 89 -10.14 1.05 15.35
CA LYS A 89 -9.37 0.02 14.66
C LYS A 89 -9.85 -0.11 13.23
N TYR A 90 -8.96 0.13 12.28
CA TYR A 90 -9.23 -0.09 10.87
C TYR A 90 -8.46 -1.31 10.38
N HIS A 91 -9.16 -2.37 10.02
CA HIS A 91 -8.59 -3.62 9.53
C HIS A 91 -8.90 -3.90 8.06
N GLY A 92 -9.44 -2.95 7.34
CA GLY A 92 -9.65 -3.05 5.89
C GLY A 92 -8.33 -3.14 5.14
N LYS A 93 -8.36 -3.67 3.93
CA LYS A 93 -7.23 -3.76 3.01
C LYS A 93 -7.70 -3.34 1.64
N VAL A 94 -7.45 -2.08 1.32
CA VAL A 94 -7.90 -1.47 0.07
C VAL A 94 -6.72 -0.77 -0.57
N TYR A 95 -6.55 -1.02 -1.86
CA TYR A 95 -5.55 -0.39 -2.71
C TYR A 95 -6.28 0.17 -3.93
N ILE A 96 -6.20 1.46 -4.17
CA ILE A 96 -6.87 2.11 -5.29
C ILE A 96 -5.83 2.85 -6.14
N PHE A 97 -5.87 2.59 -7.43
CA PHE A 97 -4.98 3.19 -8.42
C PHE A 97 -5.75 4.18 -9.29
N TYR A 98 -5.20 5.36 -9.44
CA TYR A 98 -5.81 6.46 -10.20
C TYR A 98 -4.93 6.88 -11.37
N LYS A 99 -5.59 7.34 -12.42
CA LYS A 99 -4.97 8.03 -13.54
C LYS A 99 -5.77 9.30 -13.84
N GLU A 100 -5.09 10.44 -13.82
CA GLU A 100 -5.72 11.76 -14.06
C GLU A 100 -6.97 12.00 -13.21
N GLY A 101 -6.89 11.61 -11.92
CA GLY A 101 -7.97 11.76 -10.96
C GLY A 101 -9.10 10.74 -11.05
N VAL A 102 -9.01 9.76 -11.95
CA VAL A 102 -10.01 8.71 -12.14
C VAL A 102 -9.47 7.37 -11.66
N PRO A 103 -10.17 6.67 -10.75
CA PRO A 103 -9.78 5.33 -10.35
C PRO A 103 -9.98 4.35 -11.53
N PHE A 104 -8.97 3.54 -11.82
CA PHE A 104 -9.04 2.56 -12.90
C PHE A 104 -8.81 1.12 -12.44
N ALA A 105 -8.24 0.93 -11.25
CA ALA A 105 -8.03 -0.39 -10.67
C ALA A 105 -8.12 -0.34 -9.15
N GLY A 106 -8.54 -1.44 -8.56
CA GLY A 106 -8.62 -1.57 -7.11
C GLY A 106 -8.35 -2.99 -6.65
N ILE A 107 -7.77 -3.12 -5.47
CA ILE A 107 -7.57 -4.39 -4.78
C ILE A 107 -8.25 -4.28 -3.44
N ILE A 108 -9.20 -5.16 -3.18
CA ILE A 108 -9.92 -5.27 -1.91
C ILE A 108 -9.74 -6.70 -1.41
N GLY A 109 -9.33 -6.87 -0.17
CA GLY A 109 -9.19 -8.21 0.37
C GLY A 109 -8.46 -8.27 1.70
N SER A 110 -7.74 -9.35 1.94
CA SER A 110 -7.05 -9.64 3.20
C SER A 110 -5.56 -9.28 3.18
N HIS A 111 -5.04 -8.72 2.09
CA HIS A 111 -3.61 -8.42 1.96
C HIS A 111 -3.22 -7.12 2.67
N ASN A 112 -2.49 -7.24 3.77
CA ASN A 112 -1.74 -6.13 4.35
C ASN A 112 -0.52 -5.77 3.48
N LEU A 113 0.09 -4.63 3.75
CA LEU A 113 1.24 -4.16 2.98
C LEU A 113 2.48 -5.09 3.08
N GLY A 114 2.53 -5.95 4.08
CA GLY A 114 3.55 -7.00 4.19
C GLY A 114 3.53 -8.05 3.06
N ALA A 115 2.39 -8.22 2.40
CA ALA A 115 2.22 -9.19 1.31
C ALA A 115 2.83 -8.74 -0.03
N ILE A 116 3.34 -7.52 -0.13
CA ILE A 116 4.01 -7.03 -1.34
C ILE A 116 5.25 -7.87 -1.62
N LYS A 117 5.99 -8.21 -0.59
CA LYS A 117 7.14 -9.08 -0.69
C LYS A 117 6.67 -10.52 -0.55
N LEU A 118 6.52 -11.20 -1.67
CA LEU A 118 6.36 -12.64 -1.69
C LEU A 118 7.68 -13.26 -1.21
N GLU A 119 7.89 -13.22 0.08
CA GLU A 119 8.83 -14.17 0.64
C GLU A 119 8.26 -15.55 0.40
N ALA A 120 9.10 -16.47 -0.07
CA ALA A 120 8.83 -17.89 -0.08
C ALA A 120 8.72 -18.39 1.37
N SER A 121 7.98 -17.69 2.20
CA SER A 121 7.72 -18.08 3.56
C SER A 121 6.66 -19.16 3.52
N ASN A 122 6.93 -20.27 4.19
CA ASN A 122 6.02 -21.37 4.42
C ASN A 122 4.78 -20.98 5.26
N ARG A 123 4.42 -19.71 5.28
CA ARG A 123 3.21 -19.25 5.94
C ARG A 123 2.02 -19.58 5.06
N ARG A 124 1.33 -20.64 5.44
CA ARG A 124 0.06 -21.03 4.89
C ARG A 124 -1.06 -20.09 5.33
N GLN A 125 -0.95 -18.81 4.99
CA GLN A 125 -2.08 -17.91 5.10
C GLN A 125 -2.74 -17.80 3.74
N TYR A 126 -3.98 -18.28 3.68
CA TYR A 126 -4.81 -18.08 2.51
C TYR A 126 -5.36 -16.67 2.55
N GLU A 127 -4.92 -15.85 1.64
CA GLU A 127 -5.42 -14.50 1.50
C GLU A 127 -6.27 -14.38 0.24
N LEU A 128 -7.46 -13.79 0.41
CA LEU A 128 -8.39 -13.54 -0.67
C LEU A 128 -8.39 -12.06 -1.01
N SER A 129 -8.25 -11.75 -2.29
CA SER A 129 -8.37 -10.40 -2.79
C SER A 129 -9.22 -10.37 -4.06
N ALA A 130 -10.04 -9.34 -4.16
CA ALA A 130 -10.73 -9.02 -5.41
C ALA A 130 -9.99 -7.87 -6.09
N VAL A 131 -9.74 -8.02 -7.37
CA VAL A 131 -9.14 -6.98 -8.21
C VAL A 131 -10.20 -6.55 -9.22
N THR A 132 -10.45 -5.25 -9.27
CA THR A 132 -11.33 -4.66 -10.26
C THR A 132 -10.54 -3.71 -11.16
N GLU A 133 -10.79 -3.80 -12.44
CA GLU A 133 -10.24 -2.88 -13.42
C GLU A 133 -11.40 -2.35 -14.27
N ASP A 134 -11.41 -1.05 -14.51
CA ASP A 134 -12.28 -0.51 -15.54
C ASP A 134 -11.74 -0.95 -16.90
N VAL A 135 -12.53 -1.73 -17.58
CA VAL A 135 -12.29 -2.06 -18.99
C VAL A 135 -12.94 -0.93 -19.76
N ASP A 136 -12.14 0.01 -20.23
CA ASP A 136 -12.63 0.98 -21.20
C ASP A 136 -13.18 0.22 -22.42
N GLU A 137 -14.46 0.33 -22.62
CA GLU A 137 -15.12 -0.14 -23.84
C GLU A 137 -14.68 0.68 -25.05
#